data_2a4a929d94c0011b845f4dd26b977935
#
_entry.id   2a4a929d94c0011b845f4dd26b977935
#
_cell.length_a   1.000
_cell.length_b   1.000
_cell.length_c   1.000
_cell.angle_alpha   90.00
_cell.angle_beta   90.00
_cell.angle_gamma   90.00
#
_symmetry.space_group_name_H-M   'P 1'
#
loop_
_entity.id
_entity.type
_entity.pdbx_description
1 polymer ?
#
loop_
_entity_poly.entity_id
_entity_poly.type
_entity_poly.pdbx_seq_one_letter_code
_entity_poly.pdbx_strand_id
1 'polypeptide(L)'
;MARLKFLLSLILIILTPACFASTLESDIHAFNLLTDYKLLFLGGVFVILMQAGFAVAEGGYENNAKSIICLLINYIFAILGTACFGLFCFIIAELGWFENLKQISHNMHGWHWNLVFFYTLMATTITTIVGRIIPNTAPISVYAIMSFIISAIIFPFFGSWSWGNLVLGGGWLQKLGFIDFAGSTVVHSMAAWIVLAGYLIFKSQRKIELHKQDKIFEDYKILAFALAGFILWLAWSGLNVIYITSIHIEISNIVFNAFSALLGAIFASFILSLIFYRKMSSWADLIKSALGGLVAITASCGFVQISSALIIGMVAGFLTLQTPHLLTRWIDSKHVREVIVVHGFCGIWGTLAVSLFNDSVVGLMNRATLWEQGVGVLINFVWSFGIAYIVFQMMRKMIPITEIHE
;
A
#
# COMPACT_ATOMS: atom_id res chain seq x y z
N MET A 1 -26.62 25.87 -8.68
CA MET A 1 -27.38 24.70 -8.14
C MET A 1 -27.35 23.49 -9.06
N ALA A 2 -27.61 23.58 -10.36
CA ALA A 2 -27.59 22.42 -11.28
C ALA A 2 -26.22 21.72 -11.37
N ARG A 3 -25.12 22.46 -11.48
CA ARG A 3 -23.75 21.91 -11.50
C ARG A 3 -23.35 21.20 -10.22
N LEU A 4 -23.80 21.68 -9.07
CA LEU A 4 -23.54 21.06 -7.77
C LEU A 4 -24.34 19.75 -7.61
N LYS A 5 -25.60 19.73 -8.09
CA LYS A 5 -26.41 18.51 -8.12
C LYS A 5 -25.81 17.46 -9.07
N PHE A 6 -25.31 17.87 -10.23
CA PHE A 6 -24.65 16.97 -11.18
C PHE A 6 -23.33 16.40 -10.62
N LEU A 7 -22.51 17.23 -9.95
CA LEU A 7 -21.28 16.76 -9.28
C LEU A 7 -21.60 15.81 -8.12
N LEU A 8 -22.61 16.14 -7.31
CA LEU A 8 -23.08 15.24 -6.24
C LEU A 8 -23.64 13.93 -6.79
N SER A 9 -24.37 13.97 -7.92
CA SER A 9 -24.87 12.75 -8.58
C SER A 9 -23.71 11.92 -9.16
N LEU A 10 -22.68 12.57 -9.73
CA LEU A 10 -21.50 11.87 -10.25
C LEU A 10 -20.67 11.24 -9.11
N ILE A 11 -20.52 11.95 -8.01
CA ILE A 11 -19.89 11.45 -6.78
C ILE A 11 -20.70 10.28 -6.22
N LEU A 12 -22.04 10.38 -6.18
CA LEU A 12 -22.91 9.28 -5.77
C LEU A 12 -22.78 8.06 -6.70
N ILE A 13 -22.74 8.25 -8.01
CA ILE A 13 -22.57 7.16 -9.00
C ILE A 13 -21.21 6.47 -8.83
N ILE A 14 -20.15 7.22 -8.51
CA ILE A 14 -18.82 6.65 -8.21
C ILE A 14 -18.80 5.93 -6.85
N LEU A 15 -19.61 6.39 -5.90
CA LEU A 15 -19.69 5.83 -4.55
C LEU A 15 -20.70 4.66 -4.44
N THR A 16 -21.75 4.64 -5.27
CA THR A 16 -22.78 3.58 -5.24
C THR A 16 -22.23 2.15 -5.45
N PRO A 17 -21.24 1.89 -6.33
CA PRO A 17 -20.67 0.54 -6.41
C PRO A 17 -20.04 0.05 -5.11
N ALA A 18 -19.57 0.97 -4.26
CA ALA A 18 -19.02 0.60 -2.95
C ALA A 18 -20.12 0.16 -1.94
N CYS A 19 -21.34 0.46 -2.23
CA CYS A 19 -22.48 0.29 -1.32
C CYS A 19 -23.49 -0.79 -1.75
N PHE A 20 -23.31 -1.48 -2.90
CA PHE A 20 -24.20 -2.58 -3.31
C PHE A 20 -23.89 -3.83 -2.46
N ALA A 21 -24.74 -4.06 -1.47
CA ALA A 21 -24.69 -5.26 -0.64
C ALA A 21 -25.29 -6.46 -1.39
N SER A 22 -24.59 -7.57 -1.39
CA SER A 22 -25.13 -8.90 -1.70
C SER A 22 -25.92 -9.43 -0.50
N THR A 23 -26.65 -10.49 -0.69
CA THR A 23 -27.54 -11.08 0.31
C THR A 23 -26.87 -11.25 1.70
N LEU A 24 -27.54 -10.75 2.71
CA LEU A 24 -27.07 -10.53 4.09
C LEU A 24 -26.39 -11.76 4.75
N GLU A 25 -26.81 -12.97 4.42
CA GLU A 25 -26.27 -14.19 5.04
C GLU A 25 -24.86 -14.56 4.57
N SER A 26 -24.56 -14.41 3.28
CA SER A 26 -23.21 -14.69 2.77
C SER A 26 -22.20 -13.64 3.23
N ASP A 27 -22.65 -12.40 3.40
CA ASP A 27 -21.79 -11.28 3.82
C ASP A 27 -21.49 -11.32 5.32
N ILE A 28 -22.45 -11.77 6.15
CA ILE A 28 -22.25 -12.02 7.60
C ILE A 28 -21.26 -13.18 7.81
N HIS A 29 -21.35 -14.23 6.99
CA HIS A 29 -20.42 -15.36 7.08
C HIS A 29 -19.00 -14.96 6.67
N ALA A 30 -18.83 -14.20 5.60
CA ALA A 30 -17.55 -13.64 5.18
C ALA A 30 -16.99 -12.66 6.20
N PHE A 31 -17.86 -11.86 6.83
CA PHE A 31 -17.50 -10.90 7.87
C PHE A 31 -17.08 -11.56 9.18
N ASN A 32 -17.74 -12.63 9.59
CA ASN A 32 -17.36 -13.41 10.77
C ASN A 32 -16.02 -14.14 10.60
N LEU A 33 -15.67 -14.52 9.37
CA LEU A 33 -14.35 -15.09 9.03
C LEU A 33 -13.22 -14.06 9.09
N LEU A 34 -13.52 -12.76 8.88
CA LEU A 34 -12.55 -11.67 9.05
C LEU A 34 -12.28 -11.33 10.52
N THR A 35 -13.05 -11.85 11.45
CA THR A 35 -13.04 -11.44 12.86
C THR A 35 -12.38 -12.43 13.82
N ASP A 36 -11.27 -13.05 13.44
CA ASP A 36 -10.36 -13.47 14.50
C ASP A 36 -9.64 -12.24 15.07
N TYR A 37 -10.30 -11.59 16.03
CA TYR A 37 -9.81 -10.36 16.66
C TYR A 37 -8.38 -10.47 17.18
N LYS A 38 -7.95 -11.67 17.57
CA LYS A 38 -6.59 -11.91 18.06
C LYS A 38 -5.58 -11.81 16.93
N LEU A 39 -5.89 -12.38 15.78
CA LEU A 39 -5.03 -12.30 14.60
C LEU A 39 -4.96 -10.87 14.07
N LEU A 40 -6.08 -10.16 13.99
CA LEU A 40 -6.11 -8.75 13.60
C LEU A 40 -5.28 -7.86 14.52
N PHE A 41 -5.40 -8.06 15.85
CA PHE A 41 -4.59 -7.31 16.82
C PHE A 41 -3.10 -7.62 16.66
N LEU A 42 -2.74 -8.91 16.61
CA LEU A 42 -1.35 -9.33 16.42
C LEU A 42 -0.75 -8.75 15.15
N GLY A 43 -1.50 -8.82 14.07
CA GLY A 43 -1.05 -8.24 12.85
C GLY A 43 -0.95 -6.73 12.85
N GLY A 44 -1.83 -6.04 13.54
CA GLY A 44 -1.65 -4.62 13.82
C GLY A 44 -0.31 -4.32 14.48
N VAL A 45 0.10 -5.15 15.45
CA VAL A 45 1.44 -5.05 16.07
C VAL A 45 2.56 -5.22 15.03
N PHE A 46 2.43 -6.19 14.11
CA PHE A 46 3.41 -6.36 13.04
C PHE A 46 3.45 -5.17 12.07
N VAL A 47 2.30 -4.56 11.77
CA VAL A 47 2.29 -3.35 10.93
C VAL A 47 2.94 -2.16 11.64
N ILE A 48 2.77 -2.02 12.96
CA ILE A 48 3.52 -1.02 13.75
C ILE A 48 5.03 -1.29 13.65
N LEU A 49 5.45 -2.54 13.77
CA LEU A 49 6.84 -2.93 13.61
C LEU A 49 7.34 -2.62 12.18
N MET A 50 6.51 -2.81 11.17
CA MET A 50 6.83 -2.43 9.79
C MET A 50 7.03 -0.92 9.65
N GLN A 51 6.21 -0.10 10.32
CA GLN A 51 6.41 1.37 10.36
C GLN A 51 7.75 1.74 11.01
N ALA A 52 8.14 1.04 12.07
CA ALA A 52 9.48 1.24 12.67
C ALA A 52 10.59 0.90 11.68
N GLY A 53 10.45 -0.17 10.90
CA GLY A 53 11.38 -0.53 9.83
C GLY A 53 11.51 0.57 8.76
N PHE A 54 10.39 1.11 8.29
CA PHE A 54 10.39 2.25 7.37
C PHE A 54 11.02 3.49 8.00
N ALA A 55 10.71 3.81 9.26
CA ALA A 55 11.30 4.96 9.96
C ALA A 55 12.82 4.85 10.09
N VAL A 56 13.34 3.65 10.39
CA VAL A 56 14.80 3.39 10.47
C VAL A 56 15.43 3.50 9.07
N ALA A 57 14.79 2.95 8.03
CA ALA A 57 15.26 3.09 6.65
C ALA A 57 15.32 4.56 6.23
N GLU A 58 14.33 5.36 6.66
CA GLU A 58 14.23 6.79 6.36
C GLU A 58 15.17 7.63 7.19
N GLY A 59 15.22 7.39 8.51
CA GLY A 59 16.09 8.12 9.44
C GLY A 59 17.57 7.96 9.12
N GLY A 60 17.97 6.85 8.49
CA GLY A 60 19.32 6.66 7.95
C GLY A 60 19.66 7.60 6.79
N TYR A 61 18.68 8.23 6.17
CA TYR A 61 18.90 9.19 5.06
C TYR A 61 18.88 10.66 5.48
N GLU A 62 18.15 10.99 6.56
CA GLU A 62 17.98 12.38 7.00
C GLU A 62 18.09 12.50 8.51
N ASN A 63 19.14 13.14 8.96
CA ASN A 63 19.38 13.48 10.38
C ASN A 63 18.48 14.65 10.82
N ASN A 64 17.14 14.49 10.71
CA ASN A 64 16.25 15.63 10.91
C ASN A 64 15.10 15.29 11.87
N ALA A 65 15.00 16.02 12.96
CA ALA A 65 13.87 15.95 13.91
C ALA A 65 12.51 16.14 13.22
N LYS A 66 12.46 16.85 12.10
CA LYS A 66 11.27 17.05 11.29
C LYS A 66 10.72 15.73 10.75
N SER A 67 11.56 14.78 10.35
CA SER A 67 11.11 13.46 9.84
C SER A 67 10.34 12.69 10.89
N ILE A 68 10.75 12.72 12.16
CA ILE A 68 10.05 12.06 13.27
C ILE A 68 8.70 12.74 13.53
N ILE A 69 8.67 14.08 13.51
CA ILE A 69 7.43 14.83 13.67
C ILE A 69 6.45 14.52 12.53
N CYS A 70 6.92 14.47 11.28
CA CYS A 70 6.10 14.11 10.13
C CYS A 70 5.53 12.69 10.24
N LEU A 71 6.31 11.73 10.75
CA LEU A 71 5.85 10.37 11.00
C LEU A 71 4.73 10.33 12.04
N LEU A 72 4.91 11.02 13.18
CA LEU A 72 3.88 11.11 14.23
C LEU A 72 2.59 11.77 13.70
N ILE A 73 2.72 12.81 12.90
CA ILE A 73 1.59 13.48 12.25
C ILE A 73 0.89 12.52 11.28
N ASN A 74 1.62 11.75 10.51
CA ASN A 74 1.02 10.73 9.65
C ASN A 74 0.14 9.77 10.45
N TYR A 75 0.58 9.29 11.61
CA TYR A 75 -0.24 8.42 12.47
C TYR A 75 -1.49 9.10 12.97
N ILE A 76 -1.36 10.30 13.53
CA ILE A 76 -2.51 11.05 14.09
C ILE A 76 -3.56 11.29 13.00
N PHE A 77 -3.15 11.78 11.84
CA PHE A 77 -4.08 12.11 10.76
C PHE A 77 -4.61 10.89 10.01
N ALA A 78 -3.86 9.77 10.01
CA ALA A 78 -4.38 8.50 9.51
C ALA A 78 -5.49 7.95 10.43
N ILE A 79 -5.33 8.04 11.76
CA ILE A 79 -6.38 7.67 12.72
C ILE A 79 -7.63 8.54 12.50
N LEU A 80 -7.45 9.85 12.44
CA LEU A 80 -8.55 10.79 12.21
C LEU A 80 -9.26 10.55 10.88
N GLY A 81 -8.52 10.34 9.80
CA GLY A 81 -9.08 10.07 8.48
C GLY A 81 -9.86 8.76 8.44
N THR A 82 -9.32 7.68 9.00
CA THR A 82 -10.03 6.40 9.07
C THR A 82 -11.30 6.49 9.94
N ALA A 83 -11.23 7.22 11.06
CA ALA A 83 -12.40 7.48 11.91
C ALA A 83 -13.48 8.29 11.17
N CYS A 84 -13.08 9.32 10.40
CA CYS A 84 -14.00 10.08 9.56
C CYS A 84 -14.65 9.24 8.47
N PHE A 85 -13.91 8.33 7.82
CA PHE A 85 -14.48 7.39 6.88
C PHE A 85 -15.50 6.45 7.54
N GLY A 86 -15.17 5.90 8.70
CA GLY A 86 -16.09 5.05 9.46
C GLY A 86 -17.37 5.79 9.86
N LEU A 87 -17.25 7.03 10.35
CA LEU A 87 -18.40 7.89 10.67
C LEU A 87 -19.24 8.18 9.42
N PHE A 88 -18.61 8.45 8.28
CA PHE A 88 -19.31 8.66 7.01
C PHE A 88 -20.13 7.42 6.61
N CYS A 89 -19.56 6.24 6.69
CA CYS A 89 -20.26 4.99 6.42
C CYS A 89 -21.43 4.78 7.39
N PHE A 90 -21.24 5.07 8.68
CA PHE A 90 -22.29 4.98 9.69
C PHE A 90 -23.45 5.94 9.38
N ILE A 91 -23.18 7.21 9.07
CA ILE A 91 -24.21 8.20 8.73
C ILE A 91 -25.00 7.76 7.49
N ILE A 92 -24.34 7.26 6.44
CA ILE A 92 -25.02 6.77 5.25
C ILE A 92 -25.95 5.59 5.57
N ALA A 93 -25.50 4.68 6.44
CA ALA A 93 -26.31 3.56 6.89
C ALA A 93 -27.57 4.04 7.67
N GLU A 94 -27.39 4.97 8.63
CA GLU A 94 -28.50 5.50 9.44
C GLU A 94 -29.51 6.32 8.64
N LEU A 95 -29.07 7.09 7.63
CA LEU A 95 -29.98 7.85 6.76
C LEU A 95 -30.88 6.98 5.88
N GLY A 96 -30.67 5.65 5.90
CA GLY A 96 -31.51 4.69 5.18
C GLY A 96 -31.47 4.86 3.66
N TRP A 97 -30.41 5.47 3.13
CA TRP A 97 -30.21 5.60 1.69
C TRP A 97 -30.09 4.24 1.00
N PHE A 98 -29.88 3.21 1.82
CA PHE A 98 -29.83 1.82 1.37
C PHE A 98 -30.57 0.98 2.42
N GLU A 99 -31.75 0.45 2.09
CA GLU A 99 -32.62 -0.28 3.04
C GLU A 99 -31.91 -1.46 3.73
N ASN A 100 -31.00 -2.12 3.03
CA ASN A 100 -30.23 -3.24 3.58
C ASN A 100 -29.22 -2.82 4.66
N LEU A 101 -28.87 -1.54 4.79
CA LEU A 101 -27.88 -1.03 5.73
C LEU A 101 -28.48 -0.73 7.11
N LYS A 102 -29.79 -0.47 7.21
CA LYS A 102 -30.48 -0.30 8.50
C LYS A 102 -30.38 -1.53 9.40
N GLN A 103 -30.41 -2.72 8.81
CA GLN A 103 -30.27 -3.97 9.56
C GLN A 103 -28.85 -4.18 10.10
N ILE A 104 -27.83 -3.67 9.42
CA ILE A 104 -26.44 -3.74 9.85
C ILE A 104 -26.19 -2.76 11.00
N SER A 105 -26.75 -1.54 10.96
CA SER A 105 -26.56 -0.54 12.01
C SER A 105 -27.21 -0.99 13.34
N HIS A 106 -28.35 -1.67 13.31
CA HIS A 106 -29.01 -2.20 14.51
C HIS A 106 -28.22 -3.34 15.19
N ASN A 107 -27.42 -4.07 14.43
CA ASN A 107 -26.56 -5.15 14.96
C ASN A 107 -25.17 -4.64 15.37
N MET A 108 -24.85 -3.37 15.17
CA MET A 108 -23.56 -2.79 15.56
C MET A 108 -23.45 -2.45 17.05
N HIS A 109 -23.76 -3.41 17.93
CA HIS A 109 -23.37 -3.35 19.34
C HIS A 109 -21.86 -3.55 19.54
N GLY A 110 -21.05 -2.99 18.67
CA GLY A 110 -19.60 -2.93 18.78
C GLY A 110 -19.03 -2.58 17.44
N TRP A 111 -18.52 -1.38 17.29
CA TRP A 111 -17.53 -1.07 16.29
C TRP A 111 -16.45 -2.13 16.38
N HIS A 112 -16.12 -2.75 15.26
CA HIS A 112 -14.99 -3.67 15.20
C HIS A 112 -13.68 -2.84 15.26
N TRP A 113 -13.37 -2.32 16.45
CA TRP A 113 -12.22 -1.45 16.69
C TRP A 113 -10.90 -2.04 16.18
N ASN A 114 -10.78 -3.38 16.19
CA ASN A 114 -9.62 -4.07 15.64
C ASN A 114 -9.50 -3.87 14.12
N LEU A 115 -10.62 -3.84 13.39
CA LEU A 115 -10.62 -3.55 11.97
C LEU A 115 -10.29 -2.08 11.70
N VAL A 116 -10.87 -1.15 12.47
CA VAL A 116 -10.53 0.28 12.38
C VAL A 116 -9.04 0.46 12.65
N PHE A 117 -8.52 -0.18 13.69
CA PHE A 117 -7.10 -0.17 14.02
C PHE A 117 -6.24 -0.69 12.87
N PHE A 118 -6.59 -1.86 12.31
CA PHE A 118 -5.87 -2.45 11.21
C PHE A 118 -5.90 -1.57 9.94
N TYR A 119 -7.08 -1.08 9.56
CA TYR A 119 -7.21 -0.16 8.40
C TYR A 119 -6.41 1.13 8.62
N THR A 120 -6.41 1.66 9.83
CA THR A 120 -5.58 2.83 10.17
C THR A 120 -4.10 2.53 9.92
N LEU A 121 -3.62 1.36 10.33
CA LEU A 121 -2.23 0.99 10.17
C LEU A 121 -1.86 0.75 8.69
N MET A 122 -2.78 0.19 7.90
CA MET A 122 -2.58 0.09 6.44
C MET A 122 -2.50 1.46 5.79
N ALA A 123 -3.38 2.38 6.17
CA ALA A 123 -3.33 3.77 5.71
C ALA A 123 -2.02 4.46 6.12
N THR A 124 -1.51 4.21 7.33
CA THR A 124 -0.21 4.76 7.77
C THR A 124 0.95 4.24 6.94
N THR A 125 0.90 2.98 6.50
CA THR A 125 1.92 2.44 5.59
C THR A 125 1.97 3.22 4.28
N ILE A 126 0.81 3.47 3.68
CA ILE A 126 0.72 4.28 2.46
C ILE A 126 1.25 5.70 2.70
N THR A 127 0.81 6.36 3.78
CA THR A 127 1.21 7.73 4.10
C THR A 127 2.72 7.83 4.39
N THR A 128 3.31 6.82 5.01
CA THR A 128 4.75 6.76 5.28
C THR A 128 5.55 6.66 3.97
N ILE A 129 5.16 5.78 3.06
CA ILE A 129 5.81 5.66 1.74
C ILE A 129 5.67 6.97 0.96
N VAL A 130 4.49 7.60 1.00
CA VAL A 130 4.20 8.84 0.29
C VAL A 130 4.88 10.06 0.92
N GLY A 131 5.07 10.09 2.23
CA GLY A 131 5.62 11.22 2.96
C GLY A 131 6.94 11.75 2.38
N ARG A 132 7.75 10.87 1.82
CA ARG A 132 9.05 11.21 1.22
C ARG A 132 8.98 12.01 -0.07
N ILE A 133 7.83 12.07 -0.75
CA ILE A 133 7.68 12.87 -1.96
C ILE A 133 7.45 14.37 -1.63
N ILE A 134 7.04 14.67 -0.42
CA ILE A 134 6.80 16.04 0.01
C ILE A 134 8.14 16.72 0.27
N PRO A 135 8.38 17.92 -0.27
CA PRO A 135 9.62 18.66 -0.04
C PRO A 135 9.82 18.96 1.47
N ASN A 136 11.07 18.88 1.95
CA ASN A 136 11.40 19.23 3.33
C ASN A 136 11.06 20.67 3.72
N THR A 137 10.97 21.55 2.74
CA THR A 137 10.52 22.95 2.91
C THR A 137 9.02 23.07 3.18
N ALA A 138 8.24 22.01 2.89
CA ALA A 138 6.80 22.04 3.08
C ALA A 138 6.42 22.21 4.56
N PRO A 139 5.37 22.99 4.86
CA PRO A 139 4.84 23.08 6.21
C PRO A 139 4.24 21.77 6.67
N ILE A 140 4.23 21.53 7.98
CA ILE A 140 3.70 20.32 8.60
C ILE A 140 2.23 20.05 8.19
N SER A 141 1.45 21.11 7.97
CA SER A 141 0.06 21.00 7.51
C SER A 141 -0.10 20.25 6.19
N VAL A 142 0.91 20.28 5.30
CA VAL A 142 0.89 19.54 4.03
C VAL A 142 0.92 18.03 4.30
N TYR A 143 1.78 17.58 5.23
CA TYR A 143 1.83 16.17 5.66
C TYR A 143 0.51 15.75 6.32
N ALA A 144 -0.05 16.60 7.18
CA ALA A 144 -1.31 16.34 7.86
C ALA A 144 -2.48 16.16 6.87
N ILE A 145 -2.62 17.10 5.92
CA ILE A 145 -3.67 17.05 4.89
C ILE A 145 -3.50 15.82 4.01
N MET A 146 -2.28 15.52 3.58
CA MET A 146 -2.00 14.35 2.76
C MET A 146 -2.42 13.06 3.49
N SER A 147 -1.97 12.89 4.75
CA SER A 147 -2.28 11.70 5.54
C SER A 147 -3.77 11.55 5.76
N PHE A 148 -4.47 12.65 6.05
CA PHE A 148 -5.92 12.66 6.22
C PHE A 148 -6.64 12.25 4.94
N ILE A 149 -6.29 12.82 3.77
CA ILE A 149 -6.94 12.50 2.50
C ILE A 149 -6.67 11.05 2.07
N ILE A 150 -5.44 10.55 2.27
CA ILE A 150 -5.13 9.16 1.97
C ILE A 150 -5.98 8.23 2.83
N SER A 151 -6.09 8.48 4.12
CA SER A 151 -6.77 7.59 5.07
C SER A 151 -8.29 7.78 5.14
N ALA A 152 -8.81 8.95 4.77
CA ALA A 152 -10.25 9.22 4.74
C ALA A 152 -10.90 8.93 3.38
N ILE A 153 -10.12 9.00 2.28
CA ILE A 153 -10.69 8.94 0.94
C ILE A 153 -9.96 7.90 0.08
N ILE A 154 -8.66 8.10 -0.21
CA ILE A 154 -8.00 7.32 -1.27
C ILE A 154 -7.98 5.83 -0.92
N PHE A 155 -7.41 5.49 0.24
CA PHE A 155 -7.25 4.11 0.66
C PHE A 155 -8.59 3.44 1.03
N PRO A 156 -9.45 4.01 1.89
CA PRO A 156 -10.60 3.26 2.37
C PRO A 156 -11.66 3.01 1.29
N PHE A 157 -11.80 3.90 0.30
CA PHE A 157 -12.72 3.63 -0.80
C PHE A 157 -12.21 2.48 -1.68
N PHE A 158 -10.95 2.50 -2.11
CA PHE A 158 -10.41 1.42 -2.91
C PHE A 158 -10.31 0.10 -2.11
N GLY A 159 -9.91 0.18 -0.85
CA GLY A 159 -9.92 -0.96 0.07
C GLY A 159 -11.32 -1.57 0.22
N SER A 160 -12.36 -0.73 0.33
CA SER A 160 -13.75 -1.17 0.37
C SER A 160 -14.20 -1.87 -0.92
N TRP A 161 -13.74 -1.40 -2.08
CA TRP A 161 -14.05 -2.04 -3.36
C TRP A 161 -13.37 -3.40 -3.51
N SER A 162 -12.17 -3.55 -2.96
CA SER A 162 -11.29 -4.72 -3.13
C SER A 162 -11.47 -5.78 -2.04
N TRP A 163 -11.60 -5.36 -0.79
CA TRP A 163 -11.65 -6.24 0.39
C TRP A 163 -13.01 -6.24 1.09
N GLY A 164 -13.92 -5.38 0.65
CA GLY A 164 -15.09 -5.02 1.42
C GLY A 164 -14.78 -3.94 2.46
N ASN A 165 -15.81 -3.40 3.06
CA ASN A 165 -15.63 -2.38 4.09
C ASN A 165 -16.12 -2.88 5.47
N LEU A 166 -15.79 -2.10 6.48
CA LEU A 166 -16.12 -2.38 7.88
C LEU A 166 -17.61 -2.41 8.18
N VAL A 167 -18.44 -1.86 7.31
CA VAL A 167 -19.87 -1.60 7.56
C VAL A 167 -20.77 -2.24 6.50
N LEU A 168 -20.33 -2.28 5.23
CA LEU A 168 -21.20 -2.52 4.07
C LEU A 168 -20.97 -3.86 3.35
N GLY A 169 -20.10 -4.74 3.85
CA GLY A 169 -19.83 -6.05 3.24
C GLY A 169 -18.89 -6.02 2.04
N GLY A 170 -18.98 -7.02 1.18
CA GLY A 170 -18.04 -7.25 0.07
C GLY A 170 -18.06 -6.18 -1.01
N GLY A 171 -16.87 -5.79 -1.48
CA GLY A 171 -16.70 -4.78 -2.51
C GLY A 171 -17.04 -5.25 -3.91
N TRP A 172 -17.32 -4.31 -4.80
CA TRP A 172 -17.68 -4.63 -6.19
C TRP A 172 -16.51 -5.21 -7.00
N LEU A 173 -15.27 -4.77 -6.76
CA LEU A 173 -14.07 -5.37 -7.37
C LEU A 173 -13.88 -6.82 -6.88
N GLN A 174 -14.08 -7.07 -5.58
CA GLN A 174 -14.05 -8.41 -5.03
C GLN A 174 -15.10 -9.31 -5.70
N LYS A 175 -16.33 -8.80 -5.88
CA LYS A 175 -17.42 -9.52 -6.57
C LYS A 175 -17.14 -9.75 -8.05
N LEU A 176 -16.38 -8.86 -8.69
CA LEU A 176 -15.90 -9.03 -10.06
C LEU A 176 -14.89 -10.19 -10.17
N GLY A 177 -14.20 -10.54 -9.08
CA GLY A 177 -13.16 -11.57 -9.04
C GLY A 177 -11.74 -11.01 -8.82
N PHE A 178 -11.61 -9.71 -8.53
CA PHE A 178 -10.33 -9.12 -8.16
C PHE A 178 -9.86 -9.65 -6.81
N ILE A 179 -8.64 -10.15 -6.76
CA ILE A 179 -8.01 -10.72 -5.58
C ILE A 179 -6.68 -10.04 -5.32
N ASP A 180 -6.57 -9.45 -4.14
CA ASP A 180 -5.31 -8.94 -3.59
C ASP A 180 -5.28 -9.29 -2.11
N PHE A 181 -4.59 -10.39 -1.77
CA PHE A 181 -4.68 -10.99 -0.43
C PHE A 181 -4.29 -10.02 0.68
N ALA A 182 -3.10 -9.42 0.60
CA ALA A 182 -2.59 -8.56 1.67
C ALA A 182 -2.07 -7.17 1.18
N GLY A 183 -2.36 -6.78 -0.08
CA GLY A 183 -2.21 -5.39 -0.50
C GLY A 183 -1.09 -5.07 -1.48
N SER A 184 -0.67 -6.00 -2.37
CA SER A 184 0.27 -5.65 -3.44
C SER A 184 -0.20 -4.43 -4.25
N THR A 185 -1.49 -4.40 -4.62
CA THR A 185 -2.10 -3.26 -5.31
C THR A 185 -2.78 -2.31 -4.33
N VAL A 186 -3.58 -2.82 -3.39
CA VAL A 186 -4.41 -2.02 -2.47
C VAL A 186 -3.57 -1.10 -1.58
N VAL A 187 -2.37 -1.51 -1.22
CA VAL A 187 -1.45 -0.72 -0.37
C VAL A 187 -0.26 -0.20 -1.18
N HIS A 188 0.51 -1.11 -1.78
CA HIS A 188 1.81 -0.75 -2.34
C HIS A 188 1.71 -0.03 -3.68
N SER A 189 0.98 -0.57 -4.67
CA SER A 189 0.82 0.15 -5.94
C SER A 189 0.10 1.48 -5.75
N MET A 190 -0.89 1.53 -4.86
CA MET A 190 -1.55 2.79 -4.47
C MET A 190 -0.55 3.83 -3.99
N ALA A 191 0.33 3.48 -3.04
CA ALA A 191 1.35 4.38 -2.54
C ALA A 191 2.28 4.88 -3.66
N ALA A 192 2.71 3.99 -4.57
CA ALA A 192 3.56 4.33 -5.70
C ALA A 192 2.90 5.33 -6.66
N TRP A 193 1.60 5.19 -6.92
CA TRP A 193 0.88 6.12 -7.81
C TRP A 193 0.67 7.48 -7.17
N ILE A 194 0.44 7.53 -5.87
CA ILE A 194 0.39 8.78 -5.12
C ILE A 194 1.78 9.46 -5.14
N VAL A 195 2.86 8.69 -4.97
CA VAL A 195 4.24 9.20 -5.09
C VAL A 195 4.50 9.75 -6.49
N LEU A 196 4.05 9.06 -7.55
CA LEU A 196 4.17 9.54 -8.92
C LEU A 196 3.45 10.88 -9.12
N ALA A 197 2.22 11.00 -8.63
CA ALA A 197 1.45 12.25 -8.67
C ALA A 197 2.18 13.39 -7.95
N GLY A 198 2.67 13.12 -6.74
CA GLY A 198 3.43 14.08 -5.95
C GLY A 198 4.74 14.49 -6.62
N TYR A 199 5.47 13.54 -7.23
CA TYR A 199 6.69 13.84 -7.98
C TYR A 199 6.41 14.82 -9.12
N LEU A 200 5.38 14.59 -9.92
CA LEU A 200 5.04 15.45 -11.05
C LEU A 200 4.69 16.88 -10.60
N ILE A 201 4.07 17.04 -9.43
CA ILE A 201 3.66 18.34 -8.89
C ILE A 201 4.82 19.07 -8.21
N PHE A 202 5.64 18.36 -7.41
CA PHE A 202 6.67 18.96 -6.56
C PHE A 202 8.08 18.90 -7.17
N LYS A 203 8.23 18.37 -8.38
CA LYS A 203 9.51 18.21 -9.07
C LYS A 203 10.37 19.49 -9.09
N SER A 204 9.76 20.64 -9.37
CA SER A 204 10.47 21.93 -9.43
C SER A 204 10.95 22.44 -8.07
N GLN A 205 10.32 22.00 -6.98
CA GLN A 205 10.63 22.43 -5.62
C GLN A 205 11.71 21.57 -4.94
N ARG A 206 12.08 20.40 -5.54
CA ARG A 206 13.07 19.47 -5.00
C ARG A 206 14.51 19.70 -5.45
N LYS A 207 14.76 20.54 -6.42
CA LYS A 207 16.11 20.76 -7.00
C LYS A 207 17.15 21.28 -6.00
N ILE A 208 16.74 21.72 -4.81
CA ILE A 208 17.58 22.43 -3.83
C ILE A 208 18.22 21.46 -2.79
N GLU A 209 17.81 20.19 -2.74
CA GLU A 209 18.19 19.26 -1.65
C GLU A 209 19.43 18.39 -1.92
N LEU A 210 20.30 18.76 -2.84
CA LEU A 210 21.58 18.07 -3.04
C LEU A 210 22.57 18.44 -1.93
N HIS A 211 22.40 17.84 -0.75
CA HIS A 211 23.35 17.96 0.35
C HIS A 211 24.62 17.17 0.06
N LYS A 212 25.77 17.81 0.28
CA LYS A 212 27.07 17.15 0.37
C LYS A 212 27.01 16.08 1.45
N GLN A 213 27.14 14.82 1.07
CA GLN A 213 27.17 13.70 2.02
C GLN A 213 28.55 13.61 2.66
N ASP A 214 28.62 13.71 3.98
CA ASP A 214 29.83 13.42 4.75
C ASP A 214 30.07 11.90 4.81
N LYS A 215 31.30 11.50 4.52
CA LYS A 215 31.74 10.10 4.40
C LYS A 215 31.54 9.26 5.66
N ILE A 216 31.56 9.86 6.84
CA ILE A 216 31.43 9.18 8.15
C ILE A 216 30.01 8.60 8.34
N PHE A 217 28.99 9.13 7.66
CA PHE A 217 27.61 8.64 7.75
C PHE A 217 27.30 7.40 6.89
N GLU A 218 28.18 7.01 5.96
CA GLU A 218 27.87 5.89 5.04
C GLU A 218 27.80 4.55 5.77
N ASP A 219 28.70 4.26 6.71
CA ASP A 219 28.74 2.98 7.41
C ASP A 219 27.56 2.78 8.36
N TYR A 220 27.16 3.83 9.10
CA TYR A 220 25.94 3.79 9.92
C TYR A 220 24.67 3.64 9.08
N LYS A 221 24.64 4.24 7.90
CA LYS A 221 23.51 4.10 6.95
C LYS A 221 23.34 2.66 6.45
N ILE A 222 24.43 1.98 6.16
CA ILE A 222 24.38 0.58 5.71
C ILE A 222 23.82 -0.31 6.83
N LEU A 223 24.28 -0.14 8.08
CA LEU A 223 23.79 -0.90 9.22
C LEU A 223 22.32 -0.60 9.51
N ALA A 224 21.93 0.68 9.53
CA ALA A 224 20.54 1.09 9.72
C ALA A 224 19.62 0.54 8.63
N PHE A 225 20.08 0.57 7.37
CA PHE A 225 19.31 0.05 6.24
C PHE A 225 19.17 -1.48 6.28
N ALA A 226 20.21 -2.20 6.70
CA ALA A 226 20.17 -3.64 6.90
C ALA A 226 19.23 -4.03 8.05
N LEU A 227 19.30 -3.30 9.18
CA LEU A 227 18.40 -3.48 10.31
C LEU A 227 16.93 -3.20 9.92
N ALA A 228 16.70 -2.12 9.17
CA ALA A 228 15.39 -1.81 8.63
C ALA A 228 14.85 -2.93 7.73
N GLY A 229 15.69 -3.47 6.84
CA GLY A 229 15.34 -4.59 5.98
C GLY A 229 14.93 -5.84 6.78
N PHE A 230 15.65 -6.15 7.85
CA PHE A 230 15.34 -7.27 8.74
C PHE A 230 14.02 -7.05 9.50
N ILE A 231 13.82 -5.85 10.05
CA ILE A 231 12.56 -5.49 10.74
C ILE A 231 11.38 -5.56 9.75
N LEU A 232 11.54 -5.04 8.54
CA LEU A 232 10.53 -5.06 7.51
C LEU A 232 10.18 -6.49 7.09
N TRP A 233 11.17 -7.37 6.91
CA TRP A 233 10.93 -8.77 6.58
C TRP A 233 10.12 -9.49 7.66
N LEU A 234 10.51 -9.35 8.94
CA LEU A 234 9.82 -9.97 10.05
C LEU A 234 8.37 -9.46 10.15
N ALA A 235 8.20 -8.15 10.07
CA ALA A 235 6.91 -7.50 10.15
C ALA A 235 5.98 -7.90 8.98
N TRP A 236 6.55 -8.04 7.79
CA TRP A 236 5.80 -8.43 6.59
C TRP A 236 5.22 -9.85 6.68
N SER A 237 6.00 -10.77 7.24
CA SER A 237 5.53 -12.13 7.48
C SER A 237 4.30 -12.14 8.40
N GLY A 238 4.31 -11.32 9.45
CA GLY A 238 3.16 -11.17 10.35
C GLY A 238 1.98 -10.45 9.71
N LEU A 239 2.23 -9.42 8.89
CA LEU A 239 1.19 -8.73 8.14
C LEU A 239 0.40 -9.69 7.24
N ASN A 240 1.08 -10.52 6.46
CA ASN A 240 0.42 -11.40 5.51
C ASN A 240 -0.48 -12.45 6.22
N VAL A 241 -0.14 -12.86 7.44
CA VAL A 241 -0.92 -13.84 8.22
C VAL A 241 -2.29 -13.32 8.62
N ILE A 242 -2.48 -12.00 8.76
CA ILE A 242 -3.76 -11.41 9.20
C ILE A 242 -4.89 -11.65 8.22
N TYR A 243 -4.57 -11.73 6.93
CA TYR A 243 -5.55 -11.92 5.88
C TYR A 243 -6.03 -13.37 5.75
N ILE A 244 -5.76 -14.25 6.76
CA ILE A 244 -6.33 -15.58 6.80
C ILE A 244 -7.84 -15.47 7.00
N THR A 245 -8.54 -15.45 5.88
CA THR A 245 -10.01 -15.39 5.82
C THR A 245 -10.62 -16.77 5.59
N SER A 246 -9.79 -17.78 5.36
CA SER A 246 -10.21 -19.13 5.01
C SER A 246 -9.59 -20.14 5.96
N ILE A 247 -10.41 -21.06 6.47
CA ILE A 247 -10.04 -22.16 7.37
C ILE A 247 -8.99 -23.11 6.74
N HIS A 248 -8.79 -23.04 5.42
CA HIS A 248 -7.93 -23.92 4.66
C HIS A 248 -6.53 -23.35 4.35
N ILE A 249 -6.25 -22.10 4.70
CA ILE A 249 -4.94 -21.50 4.45
C ILE A 249 -4.07 -21.68 5.69
N GLU A 250 -2.99 -22.43 5.54
CA GLU A 250 -2.04 -22.62 6.62
C GLU A 250 -1.10 -21.40 6.78
N ILE A 251 -0.93 -20.97 8.04
CA ILE A 251 0.01 -19.87 8.39
C ILE A 251 1.41 -20.18 7.88
N SER A 252 1.85 -21.43 7.99
CA SER A 252 3.14 -21.89 7.49
C SER A 252 3.34 -21.58 6.02
N ASN A 253 2.35 -21.84 5.16
CA ASN A 253 2.43 -21.56 3.72
C ASN A 253 2.61 -20.07 3.44
N ILE A 254 1.87 -19.21 4.13
CA ILE A 254 1.99 -17.75 3.97
C ILE A 254 3.39 -17.27 4.32
N VAL A 255 3.93 -17.72 5.45
CA VAL A 255 5.27 -17.33 5.93
C VAL A 255 6.34 -17.87 4.99
N PHE A 256 6.27 -19.13 4.59
CA PHE A 256 7.24 -19.73 3.67
C PHE A 256 7.16 -19.14 2.26
N ASN A 257 5.98 -18.78 1.76
CA ASN A 257 5.82 -18.09 0.49
C ASN A 257 6.45 -16.70 0.53
N ALA A 258 6.23 -15.93 1.60
CA ALA A 258 6.87 -14.64 1.78
C ALA A 258 8.40 -14.74 1.80
N PHE A 259 8.93 -15.73 2.55
CA PHE A 259 10.36 -16.00 2.61
C PHE A 259 10.94 -16.44 1.26
N SER A 260 10.26 -17.33 0.56
CA SER A 260 10.69 -17.83 -0.75
C SER A 260 10.73 -16.73 -1.81
N ALA A 261 9.73 -15.84 -1.82
CA ALA A 261 9.72 -14.71 -2.74
C ALA A 261 10.83 -13.71 -2.43
N LEU A 262 11.08 -13.41 -1.15
CA LEU A 262 12.21 -12.59 -0.72
C LEU A 262 13.55 -13.19 -1.21
N LEU A 263 13.79 -14.48 -0.97
CA LEU A 263 15.01 -15.17 -1.41
C LEU A 263 15.12 -15.20 -2.94
N GLY A 264 14.02 -15.48 -3.64
CA GLY A 264 13.98 -15.46 -5.11
C GLY A 264 14.38 -14.10 -5.67
N ALA A 265 13.89 -13.02 -5.08
CA ALA A 265 14.20 -11.66 -5.52
C ALA A 265 15.68 -11.31 -5.28
N ILE A 266 16.21 -11.63 -4.10
CA ILE A 266 17.65 -11.43 -3.79
C ILE A 266 18.51 -12.24 -4.78
N PHE A 267 18.20 -13.52 -4.96
CA PHE A 267 18.94 -14.42 -5.84
C PHE A 267 18.95 -13.90 -7.28
N ALA A 268 17.79 -13.54 -7.82
CA ALA A 268 17.68 -13.02 -9.18
C ALA A 268 18.47 -11.71 -9.32
N SER A 269 18.32 -10.77 -8.40
CA SER A 269 19.06 -9.52 -8.43
C SER A 269 20.58 -9.74 -8.40
N PHE A 270 21.06 -10.65 -7.55
CA PHE A 270 22.45 -10.99 -7.43
C PHE A 270 23.01 -11.59 -8.73
N ILE A 271 22.37 -12.62 -9.26
CA ILE A 271 22.81 -13.31 -10.48
C ILE A 271 22.75 -12.38 -11.69
N LEU A 272 21.66 -11.64 -11.86
CA LEU A 272 21.48 -10.72 -12.99
C LEU A 272 22.47 -9.55 -12.92
N SER A 273 22.87 -9.11 -11.72
CA SER A 273 23.92 -8.09 -11.58
C SER A 273 25.27 -8.60 -12.08
N LEU A 274 25.60 -9.86 -11.78
CA LEU A 274 26.83 -10.49 -12.30
C LEU A 274 26.79 -10.63 -13.84
N ILE A 275 25.63 -11.01 -14.39
CA ILE A 275 25.48 -11.21 -15.84
C ILE A 275 25.51 -9.89 -16.59
N PHE A 276 24.68 -8.91 -16.21
CA PHE A 276 24.49 -7.68 -16.96
C PHE A 276 25.54 -6.60 -16.65
N TYR A 277 25.96 -6.51 -15.40
CA TYR A 277 26.87 -5.43 -14.97
C TYR A 277 28.27 -5.94 -14.63
N ARG A 278 28.52 -7.25 -14.64
CA ARG A 278 29.80 -7.90 -14.28
C ARG A 278 30.36 -7.47 -12.93
N LYS A 279 29.46 -7.18 -11.98
CA LYS A 279 29.80 -6.78 -10.61
C LYS A 279 28.77 -7.34 -9.64
N MET A 280 29.15 -7.47 -8.37
CA MET A 280 28.22 -7.86 -7.31
C MET A 280 27.18 -6.75 -7.07
N SER A 281 25.96 -7.14 -6.76
CA SER A 281 24.92 -6.21 -6.29
C SER A 281 25.37 -5.53 -5.00
N SER A 282 25.07 -4.27 -4.86
CA SER A 282 25.24 -3.58 -3.58
C SER A 282 24.25 -4.11 -2.53
N TRP A 283 24.58 -3.99 -1.26
CA TRP A 283 23.64 -4.31 -0.17
C TRP A 283 22.32 -3.59 -0.30
N ALA A 284 22.35 -2.32 -0.71
CA ALA A 284 21.15 -1.53 -0.93
C ALA A 284 20.27 -2.11 -2.07
N ASP A 285 20.87 -2.61 -3.13
CA ASP A 285 20.12 -3.22 -4.24
C ASP A 285 19.53 -4.57 -3.82
N LEU A 286 20.24 -5.37 -3.02
CA LEU A 286 19.72 -6.63 -2.49
C LEU A 286 18.53 -6.40 -1.54
N ILE A 287 18.59 -5.40 -0.66
CA ILE A 287 17.49 -5.08 0.24
C ILE A 287 16.28 -4.55 -0.54
N LYS A 288 16.49 -3.69 -1.53
CA LYS A 288 15.40 -3.24 -2.42
C LYS A 288 14.75 -4.39 -3.16
N SER A 289 15.56 -5.34 -3.62
CA SER A 289 15.05 -6.53 -4.30
C SER A 289 14.26 -7.42 -3.35
N ALA A 290 14.74 -7.61 -2.12
CA ALA A 290 14.01 -8.32 -1.07
C ALA A 290 12.64 -7.68 -0.81
N LEU A 291 12.58 -6.34 -0.67
CA LEU A 291 11.32 -5.60 -0.51
C LEU A 291 10.42 -5.76 -1.73
N GLY A 292 10.97 -5.70 -2.95
CA GLY A 292 10.21 -5.95 -4.17
C GLY A 292 9.59 -7.35 -4.21
N GLY A 293 10.33 -8.36 -3.75
CA GLY A 293 9.84 -9.74 -3.60
C GLY A 293 8.70 -9.86 -2.59
N LEU A 294 8.84 -9.21 -1.43
CA LEU A 294 7.80 -9.15 -0.40
C LEU A 294 6.54 -8.45 -0.91
N VAL A 295 6.68 -7.31 -1.59
CA VAL A 295 5.55 -6.59 -2.22
C VAL A 295 4.85 -7.47 -3.26
N ALA A 296 5.61 -8.15 -4.12
CA ALA A 296 5.04 -8.98 -5.16
C ALA A 296 4.26 -10.17 -4.61
N ILE A 297 4.76 -10.84 -3.57
CA ILE A 297 4.07 -12.01 -3.01
C ILE A 297 2.85 -11.67 -2.19
N THR A 298 2.71 -10.43 -1.73
CA THR A 298 1.66 -10.01 -0.81
C THR A 298 0.24 -10.26 -1.35
N ALA A 299 0.01 -10.15 -2.67
CA ALA A 299 -1.30 -10.43 -3.27
C ALA A 299 -1.64 -11.93 -3.34
N SER A 300 -0.64 -12.81 -3.32
CA SER A 300 -0.82 -14.23 -3.64
C SER A 300 -0.30 -15.19 -2.58
N CYS A 301 0.30 -14.70 -1.50
CA CYS A 301 1.03 -15.53 -0.53
C CYS A 301 0.17 -16.66 0.10
N GLY A 302 -1.15 -16.47 0.19
CA GLY A 302 -2.07 -17.50 0.69
C GLY A 302 -2.53 -18.52 -0.36
N PHE A 303 -2.21 -18.32 -1.66
CA PHE A 303 -2.86 -19.04 -2.76
C PHE A 303 -1.89 -19.71 -3.73
N VAL A 304 -0.60 -19.59 -3.50
CA VAL A 304 0.43 -20.14 -4.38
C VAL A 304 1.30 -21.16 -3.65
N GLN A 305 1.91 -22.04 -4.43
CA GLN A 305 2.93 -22.97 -3.92
C GLN A 305 4.26 -22.24 -3.68
N ILE A 306 5.11 -22.80 -2.82
CA ILE A 306 6.43 -22.27 -2.47
C ILE A 306 7.31 -22.06 -3.73
N SER A 307 7.26 -23.01 -4.68
CA SER A 307 7.97 -22.89 -5.96
C SER A 307 7.51 -21.71 -6.80
N SER A 308 6.21 -21.46 -6.86
CA SER A 308 5.61 -20.31 -7.53
C SER A 308 5.98 -18.99 -6.83
N ALA A 309 5.99 -18.99 -5.51
CA ALA A 309 6.43 -17.84 -4.72
C ALA A 309 7.89 -17.46 -5.01
N LEU A 310 8.78 -18.46 -5.17
CA LEU A 310 10.16 -18.25 -5.57
C LEU A 310 10.24 -17.55 -6.95
N ILE A 311 9.47 -18.03 -7.93
CA ILE A 311 9.44 -17.44 -9.29
C ILE A 311 8.89 -16.01 -9.25
N ILE A 312 7.81 -15.78 -8.50
CA ILE A 312 7.22 -14.44 -8.31
C ILE A 312 8.29 -13.48 -7.76
N GLY A 313 9.05 -13.93 -6.79
CA GLY A 313 10.16 -13.18 -6.22
C GLY A 313 11.29 -12.94 -7.24
N MET A 314 11.68 -13.95 -8.02
CA MET A 314 12.73 -13.79 -9.05
C MET A 314 12.38 -12.71 -10.07
N VAL A 315 11.13 -12.66 -10.53
CA VAL A 315 10.66 -11.60 -11.44
C VAL A 315 10.70 -10.24 -10.76
N ALA A 316 10.32 -10.14 -9.48
CA ALA A 316 10.43 -8.90 -8.72
C ALA A 316 11.89 -8.44 -8.59
N GLY A 317 12.83 -9.35 -8.36
CA GLY A 317 14.26 -9.07 -8.35
C GLY A 317 14.78 -8.53 -9.69
N PHE A 318 14.32 -9.09 -10.81
CA PHE A 318 14.58 -8.55 -12.14
C PHE A 318 14.02 -7.12 -12.30
N LEU A 319 12.77 -6.91 -11.91
CA LEU A 319 12.12 -5.59 -12.00
C LEU A 319 12.87 -4.54 -11.18
N THR A 320 13.24 -4.84 -9.94
CA THR A 320 13.96 -3.91 -9.06
C THR A 320 15.34 -3.55 -9.55
N LEU A 321 16.01 -4.46 -10.25
CA LEU A 321 17.35 -4.24 -10.80
C LEU A 321 17.31 -3.41 -12.10
N GLN A 322 16.40 -3.74 -13.02
CA GLN A 322 16.42 -3.21 -14.39
C GLN A 322 15.54 -1.98 -14.59
N THR A 323 14.34 -2.00 -14.02
CA THR A 323 13.34 -0.97 -14.31
C THR A 323 13.73 0.44 -13.84
N PRO A 324 14.44 0.65 -12.70
CA PRO A 324 14.88 1.99 -12.32
C PRO A 324 15.75 2.67 -13.37
N HIS A 325 16.55 1.90 -14.11
CA HIS A 325 17.38 2.42 -15.20
C HIS A 325 16.54 2.86 -16.40
N LEU A 326 15.49 2.12 -16.73
CA LEU A 326 14.57 2.46 -17.82
C LEU A 326 13.79 3.74 -17.54
N LEU A 327 13.46 4.00 -16.27
CA LEU A 327 12.70 5.17 -15.84
C LEU A 327 13.53 6.47 -15.79
N THR A 328 14.85 6.42 -15.97
CA THR A 328 15.72 7.62 -15.91
C THR A 328 15.35 8.71 -16.91
N ARG A 329 14.73 8.33 -18.02
CA ARG A 329 14.29 9.28 -19.07
C ARG A 329 13.12 10.18 -18.63
N TRP A 330 12.28 9.69 -17.69
CA TRP A 330 11.05 10.36 -17.27
C TRP A 330 11.13 10.89 -15.84
N ILE A 331 11.91 10.22 -15.00
CA ILE A 331 12.01 10.50 -13.57
C ILE A 331 13.49 10.67 -13.22
N ASP A 332 13.90 11.90 -12.92
CA ASP A 332 15.27 12.24 -12.55
C ASP A 332 15.66 11.79 -11.14
N SER A 333 14.70 11.79 -10.19
CA SER A 333 14.90 11.34 -8.82
C SER A 333 15.10 9.82 -8.73
N LYS A 334 16.30 9.38 -8.31
CA LYS A 334 16.61 7.98 -8.08
C LYS A 334 15.65 7.35 -7.06
N HIS A 335 15.42 8.06 -5.94
CA HIS A 335 14.54 7.57 -4.88
C HIS A 335 13.10 7.34 -5.40
N VAL A 336 12.54 8.28 -6.17
CA VAL A 336 11.18 8.13 -6.73
C VAL A 336 11.11 6.93 -7.69
N ARG A 337 12.13 6.74 -8.53
CA ARG A 337 12.20 5.55 -9.41
C ARG A 337 12.17 4.25 -8.60
N GLU A 338 12.95 4.18 -7.52
CA GLU A 338 13.03 3.01 -6.66
C GLU A 338 11.68 2.72 -5.98
N VAL A 339 11.01 3.73 -5.43
CA VAL A 339 9.67 3.59 -4.85
C VAL A 339 8.66 3.11 -5.87
N ILE A 340 8.63 3.70 -7.06
CA ILE A 340 7.70 3.31 -8.13
C ILE A 340 7.96 1.87 -8.57
N VAL A 341 9.20 1.43 -8.65
CA VAL A 341 9.51 0.07 -9.06
C VAL A 341 9.18 -0.93 -7.96
N VAL A 342 9.66 -0.70 -6.73
CA VAL A 342 9.46 -1.63 -5.61
C VAL A 342 7.98 -1.75 -5.25
N HIS A 343 7.26 -0.64 -5.17
CA HIS A 343 5.86 -0.67 -4.74
C HIS A 343 4.89 -0.72 -5.91
N GLY A 344 5.12 0.04 -7.00
CA GLY A 344 4.24 0.09 -8.16
C GLY A 344 4.36 -1.14 -9.06
N PHE A 345 5.52 -1.32 -9.70
CA PHE A 345 5.69 -2.41 -10.67
C PHE A 345 5.70 -3.79 -10.02
N CYS A 346 6.39 -3.97 -8.88
CA CYS A 346 6.33 -5.24 -8.17
C CYS A 346 4.93 -5.50 -7.59
N GLY A 347 4.18 -4.45 -7.19
CA GLY A 347 2.80 -4.60 -6.75
C GLY A 347 1.87 -5.04 -7.89
N ILE A 348 1.95 -4.41 -9.08
CA ILE A 348 1.24 -4.86 -10.28
C ILE A 348 1.58 -6.31 -10.61
N TRP A 349 2.88 -6.63 -10.66
CA TRP A 349 3.33 -7.98 -10.94
C TRP A 349 2.73 -8.98 -9.97
N GLY A 350 2.79 -8.70 -8.66
CA GLY A 350 2.23 -9.57 -7.62
C GLY A 350 0.73 -9.80 -7.78
N THR A 351 -0.02 -8.77 -8.12
CA THR A 351 -1.46 -8.88 -8.36
C THR A 351 -1.76 -9.70 -9.61
N LEU A 352 -1.03 -9.50 -10.70
CA LEU A 352 -1.19 -10.30 -11.92
C LEU A 352 -0.74 -11.75 -11.70
N ALA A 353 0.27 -11.98 -10.87
CA ALA A 353 0.77 -13.30 -10.52
C ALA A 353 -0.28 -14.18 -9.82
N VAL A 354 -1.28 -13.59 -9.13
CA VAL A 354 -2.41 -14.34 -8.58
C VAL A 354 -3.09 -15.19 -9.65
N SER A 355 -3.33 -14.62 -10.83
CA SER A 355 -4.00 -15.35 -11.91
C SER A 355 -3.09 -16.37 -12.63
N LEU A 356 -1.78 -16.15 -12.61
CA LEU A 356 -0.81 -17.00 -13.30
C LEU A 356 -0.41 -18.23 -12.48
N PHE A 357 -0.34 -18.08 -11.15
CA PHE A 357 0.22 -19.08 -10.23
C PHE A 357 -0.79 -19.60 -9.21
N ASN A 358 -2.07 -19.23 -9.34
CA ASN A 358 -3.11 -19.69 -8.44
C ASN A 358 -3.23 -21.23 -8.49
N ASP A 359 -3.04 -21.87 -7.36
CA ASP A 359 -3.21 -23.31 -7.22
C ASP A 359 -4.60 -23.62 -6.69
N SER A 360 -5.35 -24.40 -7.46
CA SER A 360 -6.69 -24.87 -7.10
C SER A 360 -6.69 -25.76 -5.83
N VAL A 361 -5.55 -26.30 -5.43
CA VAL A 361 -5.40 -27.13 -4.23
C VAL A 361 -5.36 -26.29 -2.95
N VAL A 362 -4.94 -25.02 -3.02
CA VAL A 362 -4.71 -24.16 -1.84
C VAL A 362 -5.94 -23.31 -1.48
N GLY A 363 -7.06 -23.39 -2.20
CA GLY A 363 -8.32 -22.93 -1.63
C GLY A 363 -9.03 -21.76 -2.27
N LEU A 364 -8.70 -21.32 -3.50
CA LEU A 364 -9.57 -20.41 -4.21
C LEU A 364 -10.60 -21.20 -5.05
N MET A 365 -11.86 -21.14 -4.64
CA MET A 365 -12.97 -21.74 -5.37
C MET A 365 -13.18 -21.07 -6.75
N ASN A 366 -12.84 -19.80 -6.89
CA ASN A 366 -12.91 -19.04 -8.14
C ASN A 366 -11.50 -18.66 -8.60
N ARG A 367 -11.12 -19.09 -9.79
CA ARG A 367 -9.86 -18.69 -10.41
C ARG A 367 -9.93 -17.23 -10.82
N ALA A 368 -9.16 -16.37 -10.16
CA ALA A 368 -8.96 -14.99 -10.65
C ALA A 368 -8.37 -15.04 -12.07
N THR A 369 -8.94 -14.28 -12.98
CA THR A 369 -8.41 -14.17 -14.34
C THR A 369 -7.50 -12.94 -14.46
N LEU A 370 -6.64 -12.94 -15.49
CA LEU A 370 -5.79 -11.78 -15.80
C LEU A 370 -6.62 -10.51 -16.06
N TRP A 371 -7.84 -10.68 -16.58
CA TRP A 371 -8.74 -9.57 -16.84
C TRP A 371 -9.18 -8.87 -15.56
N GLU A 372 -9.67 -9.61 -14.58
CA GLU A 372 -10.13 -9.08 -13.30
C GLU A 372 -9.00 -8.41 -12.54
N GLN A 373 -7.83 -9.05 -12.53
CA GLN A 373 -6.64 -8.49 -11.91
C GLN A 373 -6.17 -7.21 -12.63
N GLY A 374 -6.17 -7.21 -13.96
CA GLY A 374 -5.85 -6.03 -14.76
C GLY A 374 -6.79 -4.86 -14.56
N VAL A 375 -8.11 -5.13 -14.45
CA VAL A 375 -9.13 -4.12 -14.13
C VAL A 375 -8.86 -3.51 -12.76
N GLY A 376 -8.62 -4.31 -11.74
CA GLY A 376 -8.31 -3.82 -10.39
C GLY A 376 -7.06 -2.95 -10.34
N VAL A 377 -5.98 -3.38 -11.01
CA VAL A 377 -4.74 -2.60 -11.14
C VAL A 377 -4.98 -1.25 -11.84
N LEU A 378 -5.73 -1.25 -12.94
CA LEU A 378 -6.03 -0.03 -13.68
C LEU A 378 -6.88 0.94 -12.85
N ILE A 379 -7.91 0.44 -12.19
CA ILE A 379 -8.78 1.26 -11.34
C ILE A 379 -7.99 1.83 -10.16
N ASN A 380 -7.10 1.03 -9.54
CA ASN A 380 -6.20 1.53 -8.51
C ASN A 380 -5.36 2.70 -9.01
N PHE A 381 -4.76 2.58 -10.19
CA PHE A 381 -3.96 3.65 -10.79
C PHE A 381 -4.80 4.92 -11.00
N VAL A 382 -5.93 4.80 -11.70
CA VAL A 382 -6.79 5.95 -12.03
C VAL A 382 -7.30 6.64 -10.76
N TRP A 383 -7.75 5.88 -9.78
CA TRP A 383 -8.27 6.38 -8.51
C TRP A 383 -7.20 7.08 -7.69
N SER A 384 -6.11 6.38 -7.37
CA SER A 384 -5.11 6.88 -6.44
C SER A 384 -4.27 8.01 -7.04
N PHE A 385 -3.82 7.85 -8.29
CA PHE A 385 -3.09 8.89 -9.00
C PHE A 385 -3.97 10.13 -9.25
N GLY A 386 -5.21 9.92 -9.74
CA GLY A 386 -6.09 11.02 -10.11
C GLY A 386 -6.46 11.91 -8.92
N ILE A 387 -6.88 11.31 -7.79
CA ILE A 387 -7.21 12.08 -6.59
C ILE A 387 -5.97 12.74 -6.02
N ALA A 388 -4.85 11.99 -5.89
CA ALA A 388 -3.62 12.54 -5.37
C ALA A 388 -3.10 13.71 -6.21
N TYR A 389 -3.18 13.61 -7.53
CA TYR A 389 -2.76 14.69 -8.42
C TYR A 389 -3.56 15.98 -8.18
N ILE A 390 -4.88 15.89 -8.06
CA ILE A 390 -5.75 17.03 -7.77
C ILE A 390 -5.41 17.64 -6.40
N VAL A 391 -5.29 16.80 -5.37
CA VAL A 391 -4.97 17.23 -4.00
C VAL A 391 -3.62 17.91 -3.95
N PHE A 392 -2.58 17.32 -4.55
CA PHE A 392 -1.24 17.91 -4.56
C PHE A 392 -1.17 19.21 -5.35
N GLN A 393 -1.94 19.36 -6.43
CA GLN A 393 -2.07 20.64 -7.13
C GLN A 393 -2.62 21.75 -6.23
N MET A 394 -3.58 21.42 -5.39
CA MET A 394 -4.11 22.37 -4.40
C MET A 394 -3.06 22.67 -3.31
N MET A 395 -2.39 21.64 -2.80
CA MET A 395 -1.38 21.76 -1.75
C MET A 395 -0.11 22.47 -2.19
N ARG A 396 0.23 22.41 -3.48
CA ARG A 396 1.41 23.10 -4.02
C ARG A 396 1.44 24.59 -3.68
N LYS A 397 0.28 25.24 -3.60
CA LYS A 397 0.15 26.65 -3.23
C LYS A 397 0.53 26.94 -1.78
N MET A 398 0.57 25.92 -0.92
CA MET A 398 0.94 26.04 0.50
C MET A 398 2.44 25.87 0.74
N ILE A 399 3.19 25.43 -0.29
CA ILE A 399 4.62 25.17 -0.17
C ILE A 399 5.39 26.40 -0.70
N PRO A 400 6.22 27.03 0.13
CA PRO A 400 7.02 28.14 -0.31
C PRO A 400 7.94 27.76 -1.49
N ILE A 401 7.99 28.58 -2.50
CA ILE A 401 9.03 28.49 -3.54
C ILE A 401 10.26 29.12 -2.91
N THR A 402 11.24 28.32 -2.53
CA THR A 402 12.55 28.85 -2.15
C THR A 402 13.23 29.33 -3.43
N GLU A 403 13.29 30.65 -3.63
CA GLU A 403 14.12 31.24 -4.67
C GLU A 403 15.58 30.90 -4.36
N ILE A 404 16.24 30.27 -5.31
CA ILE A 404 17.69 30.06 -5.25
C ILE A 404 18.29 31.44 -5.56
N HIS A 405 18.80 32.14 -4.55
CA HIS A 405 19.79 33.15 -4.79
C HIS A 405 21.09 32.44 -5.20
N GLU A 406 21.40 32.51 -6.48
CA GLU A 406 22.69 32.10 -7.06
C GLU A 406 23.86 32.86 -6.43
#